data_3b8c63c9a392de9509a7c8c34bf32dff
#
_entry.id   3b8c63c9a392de9509a7c8c34bf32dff
#
_cell.length_a   1.000
_cell.length_b   1.000
_cell.length_c   1.000
_cell.angle_alpha   90.00
_cell.angle_beta   90.00
_cell.angle_gamma   90.00
#
_symmetry.space_group_name_H-M   'P 1'
#
loop_
_entity.id
_entity.type
_entity.pdbx_description
1 polymer ?
#
loop_
_entity_poly.entity_id
_entity_poly.type
_entity_poly.pdbx_seq_one_letter_code
_entity_poly.pdbx_strand_id
1 'polypeptide(L)'
;TKPIISVLVLKLIEEGYLQLTSTLAEFDNRFSSMTVLNPDGHLAPADGLITVEHLLTHRAGFSYDFNLGCAVAPYYRQAELMENGYRDLGEIIDILSDLPLVFNPGSNWRYSVATDVLAHLLETVTQKTINELLSECIFNPLQMIDTGFTVEMNNQKRIMQVYGVRSLS
;
A
#
# COMPACT_ATOMS: atom_id res chain seq x y z
N THR A 1 -3.00 7.56 8.10
CA THR A 1 -3.16 6.12 7.76
C THR A 1 -1.86 5.36 7.93
N LYS A 2 -0.75 5.76 7.25
CA LYS A 2 0.50 4.97 7.21
C LYS A 2 1.07 4.57 8.58
N PRO A 3 1.23 5.46 9.59
CA PRO A 3 1.73 5.07 10.91
C PRO A 3 0.84 4.01 11.60
N ILE A 4 -0.47 4.11 11.42
CA ILE A 4 -1.43 3.18 12.04
C ILE A 4 -1.27 1.77 11.44
N ILE A 5 -1.21 1.66 10.12
CA ILE A 5 -0.95 0.38 9.44
C ILE A 5 0.42 -0.18 9.84
N SER A 6 1.46 0.67 9.91
CA SER A 6 2.80 0.21 10.33
C SER A 6 2.80 -0.36 11.75
N VAL A 7 2.09 0.27 12.69
CA VAL A 7 1.94 -0.25 14.05
C VAL A 7 1.23 -1.61 14.04
N LEU A 8 0.17 -1.75 13.25
CA LEU A 8 -0.54 -3.03 13.12
C LEU A 8 0.36 -4.13 12.54
N VAL A 9 1.18 -3.82 11.51
CA VAL A 9 2.18 -4.77 10.96
C VAL A 9 3.15 -5.23 12.06
N LEU A 10 3.73 -4.28 12.82
CA LEU A 10 4.68 -4.61 13.89
C LEU A 10 4.03 -5.46 14.99
N LYS A 11 2.77 -5.18 15.34
CA LYS A 11 2.00 -6.00 16.28
C LYS A 11 1.83 -7.43 15.78
N LEU A 12 1.46 -7.62 14.51
CA LEU A 12 1.30 -8.96 13.93
C LEU A 12 2.64 -9.70 13.77
N ILE A 13 3.76 -8.97 13.63
CA ILE A 13 5.11 -9.56 13.71
C ILE A 13 5.38 -10.07 15.14
N GLU A 14 5.07 -9.30 16.19
CA GLU A 14 5.21 -9.73 17.58
C GLU A 14 4.34 -10.96 17.89
N GLU A 15 3.17 -11.07 17.27
CA GLU A 15 2.26 -12.20 17.40
C GLU A 15 2.65 -13.42 16.53
N GLY A 16 3.70 -13.29 15.70
CA GLY A 16 4.27 -14.39 14.91
C GLY A 16 3.54 -14.69 13.59
N TYR A 17 2.67 -13.80 13.12
CA TYR A 17 1.98 -13.97 11.82
C TYR A 17 2.92 -13.81 10.62
N LEU A 18 3.91 -12.95 10.73
CA LEU A 18 4.89 -12.64 9.68
C LEU A 18 6.20 -12.12 10.29
N GLN A 19 7.23 -11.93 9.45
CA GLN A 19 8.51 -11.37 9.83
C GLN A 19 8.87 -10.21 8.89
N LEU A 20 9.80 -9.35 9.28
CA LEU A 20 10.31 -8.28 8.41
C LEU A 20 10.91 -8.84 7.11
N THR A 21 11.50 -10.02 7.18
CA THR A 21 12.10 -10.73 6.05
C THR A 21 11.13 -11.56 5.24
N SER A 22 9.91 -11.78 5.71
CA SER A 22 8.88 -12.49 4.95
C SER A 22 8.64 -11.80 3.63
N THR A 23 8.59 -12.57 2.54
CA THR A 23 8.37 -12.03 1.20
C THR A 23 6.87 -11.94 0.89
N LEU A 24 6.50 -10.91 0.13
CA LEU A 24 5.11 -10.75 -0.31
C LEU A 24 4.64 -11.97 -1.13
N ALA A 25 5.54 -12.57 -1.91
CA ALA A 25 5.27 -13.76 -2.72
C ALA A 25 4.94 -15.02 -1.92
N GLU A 26 5.34 -15.12 -0.65
CA GLU A 26 4.94 -16.24 0.24
C GLU A 26 3.44 -16.25 0.52
N PHE A 27 2.82 -15.08 0.52
CA PHE A 27 1.41 -14.92 0.86
C PHE A 27 0.52 -14.66 -0.36
N ASP A 28 1.09 -14.07 -1.42
CA ASP A 28 0.39 -13.74 -2.64
C ASP A 28 1.29 -13.98 -3.87
N ASN A 29 1.02 -15.07 -4.58
CA ASN A 29 1.83 -15.50 -5.72
C ASN A 29 1.85 -14.50 -6.89
N ARG A 30 0.92 -13.54 -6.98
CA ARG A 30 0.92 -12.47 -7.99
C ARG A 30 2.22 -11.64 -7.94
N PHE A 31 2.86 -11.55 -6.79
CA PHE A 31 4.10 -10.81 -6.59
C PHE A 31 5.38 -11.65 -6.74
N SER A 32 5.27 -12.90 -7.22
CA SER A 32 6.43 -13.79 -7.39
C SER A 32 7.31 -13.44 -8.59
N SER A 33 6.79 -12.69 -9.57
CA SER A 33 7.45 -12.40 -10.84
C SER A 33 7.28 -10.95 -11.29
N MET A 34 7.56 -10.00 -10.39
CA MET A 34 7.49 -8.57 -10.71
C MET A 34 8.51 -8.16 -11.76
N THR A 35 8.20 -7.12 -12.50
CA THR A 35 9.13 -6.51 -13.47
C THR A 35 9.60 -5.14 -13.00
N VAL A 36 10.77 -4.72 -13.47
CA VAL A 36 11.34 -3.39 -13.26
C VAL A 36 11.47 -2.67 -14.59
N LEU A 37 11.11 -1.39 -14.63
CA LEU A 37 11.38 -0.54 -15.78
C LEU A 37 12.81 0.01 -15.69
N ASN A 38 13.66 -0.46 -16.58
CA ASN A 38 15.05 0.00 -16.67
C ASN A 38 15.16 1.43 -17.25
N PRO A 39 16.29 2.14 -17.02
CA PRO A 39 16.51 3.49 -17.57
C PRO A 39 16.48 3.57 -19.10
N ASP A 40 16.73 2.47 -19.80
CA ASP A 40 16.65 2.35 -21.26
C ASP A 40 15.21 2.17 -21.79
N GLY A 41 14.22 2.10 -20.88
CA GLY A 41 12.81 1.94 -21.21
C GLY A 41 12.36 0.47 -21.38
N HIS A 42 13.24 -0.51 -21.20
CA HIS A 42 12.88 -1.93 -21.27
C HIS A 42 12.45 -2.47 -19.91
N LEU A 43 11.46 -3.38 -19.93
CA LEU A 43 11.07 -4.15 -18.76
C LEU A 43 11.99 -5.36 -18.60
N ALA A 44 12.45 -5.60 -17.39
CA ALA A 44 13.21 -6.79 -17.02
C ALA A 44 12.62 -7.43 -15.76
N PRO A 45 12.81 -8.72 -15.52
CA PRO A 45 12.46 -9.33 -14.23
C PRO A 45 13.14 -8.58 -13.08
N ALA A 46 12.41 -8.38 -11.98
CA ALA A 46 12.98 -7.77 -10.78
C ALA A 46 14.04 -8.69 -10.17
N ASP A 47 15.14 -8.09 -9.72
CA ASP A 47 16.17 -8.79 -8.95
C ASP A 47 15.76 -8.79 -7.47
N GLY A 48 15.36 -9.97 -6.99
CA GLY A 48 14.87 -10.18 -5.63
C GLY A 48 13.36 -9.98 -5.44
N LEU A 49 12.88 -10.44 -4.31
CA LEU A 49 11.47 -10.40 -3.91
C LEU A 49 11.20 -9.21 -2.98
N ILE A 50 9.96 -8.74 -3.01
CA ILE A 50 9.51 -7.68 -2.10
C ILE A 50 9.31 -8.28 -0.71
N THR A 51 9.94 -7.68 0.32
CA THR A 51 9.77 -8.08 1.72
C THR A 51 8.85 -7.11 2.48
N VAL A 52 8.38 -7.53 3.65
CA VAL A 52 7.63 -6.69 4.58
C VAL A 52 8.43 -5.44 4.95
N GLU A 53 9.74 -5.57 5.20
CA GLU A 53 10.64 -4.44 5.46
C GLU A 53 10.67 -3.45 4.29
N HIS A 54 10.75 -3.95 3.04
CA HIS A 54 10.73 -3.10 1.85
C HIS A 54 9.43 -2.28 1.76
N LEU A 55 8.29 -2.86 2.12
CA LEU A 55 7.00 -2.17 2.14
C LEU A 55 6.93 -1.10 3.24
N LEU A 56 7.32 -1.44 4.47
CA LEU A 56 7.34 -0.52 5.61
C LEU A 56 8.24 0.69 5.38
N THR A 57 9.36 0.48 4.69
CA THR A 57 10.38 1.50 4.45
C THR A 57 10.24 2.20 3.08
N HIS A 58 9.19 1.92 2.31
CA HIS A 58 9.01 2.43 0.95
C HIS A 58 10.17 2.09 -0.01
N ARG A 59 10.78 0.92 0.16
CA ARG A 59 11.88 0.39 -0.67
C ARG A 59 11.45 -0.75 -1.59
N ALA A 60 10.15 -1.02 -1.70
CA ALA A 60 9.61 -2.10 -2.54
C ALA A 60 9.70 -1.84 -4.05
N GLY A 61 9.89 -0.59 -4.49
CA GLY A 61 9.92 -0.22 -5.91
C GLY A 61 8.57 0.23 -6.47
N PHE A 62 7.50 0.23 -5.70
CA PHE A 62 6.21 0.81 -6.10
C PHE A 62 6.26 2.34 -6.22
N SER A 63 5.25 2.93 -6.87
CA SER A 63 5.12 4.38 -7.05
C SER A 63 3.68 4.84 -6.80
N TYR A 64 3.41 6.08 -7.19
CA TYR A 64 2.10 6.68 -7.42
C TYR A 64 2.07 7.30 -8.82
N ASP A 65 0.88 7.46 -9.38
CA ASP A 65 0.61 8.13 -10.66
C ASP A 65 1.01 9.61 -10.67
N PHE A 66 0.86 10.29 -9.52
CA PHE A 66 1.17 11.71 -9.33
C PHE A 66 2.67 11.99 -9.07
N ASN A 67 3.52 10.99 -9.00
CA ASN A 67 4.97 11.18 -8.82
C ASN A 67 5.60 11.74 -10.09
N LEU A 68 5.69 13.06 -10.19
CA LEU A 68 6.23 13.75 -11.36
C LEU A 68 7.69 13.31 -11.61
N GLY A 69 8.00 13.10 -12.91
CA GLY A 69 9.35 12.66 -13.35
C GLY A 69 9.65 11.18 -13.06
N CYS A 70 8.70 10.42 -12.55
CA CYS A 70 8.87 8.98 -12.37
C CYS A 70 8.59 8.23 -13.69
N ALA A 71 9.53 7.41 -14.14
CA ALA A 71 9.42 6.69 -15.41
C ALA A 71 8.21 5.74 -15.46
N VAL A 72 7.79 5.16 -14.33
CA VAL A 72 6.61 4.26 -14.26
C VAL A 72 5.29 5.00 -14.07
N ALA A 73 5.29 6.30 -13.77
CA ALA A 73 4.04 7.05 -13.54
C ALA A 73 3.05 6.98 -14.72
N PRO A 74 3.46 6.94 -16.01
CA PRO A 74 2.55 6.71 -17.13
C PRO A 74 1.79 5.38 -17.04
N TYR A 75 2.43 4.29 -16.62
CA TYR A 75 1.81 2.99 -16.44
C TYR A 75 0.74 3.04 -15.34
N TYR A 76 1.05 3.67 -14.21
CA TYR A 76 0.12 3.85 -13.09
C TYR A 76 -1.09 4.73 -13.47
N ARG A 77 -0.88 5.79 -14.26
CA ARG A 77 -1.98 6.63 -14.79
C ARG A 77 -2.85 5.85 -15.77
N GLN A 78 -2.24 5.12 -16.71
CA GLN A 78 -2.98 4.32 -17.69
C GLN A 78 -3.83 3.23 -17.03
N ALA A 79 -3.34 2.66 -15.94
CA ALA A 79 -4.07 1.68 -15.14
C ALA A 79 -5.16 2.30 -14.24
N GLU A 80 -5.24 3.63 -14.17
CA GLU A 80 -6.21 4.38 -13.37
C GLU A 80 -6.23 3.91 -11.90
N LEU A 81 -5.06 3.56 -11.35
CA LEU A 81 -4.94 2.90 -10.05
C LEU A 81 -5.67 3.65 -8.93
N MET A 82 -5.66 4.99 -8.96
CA MET A 82 -6.20 5.86 -7.90
C MET A 82 -7.41 6.70 -8.34
N GLU A 83 -7.84 6.61 -9.61
CA GLU A 83 -8.75 7.61 -10.17
C GLU A 83 -10.21 7.51 -9.69
N ASN A 84 -10.72 6.39 -9.35
CA ASN A 84 -12.17 6.29 -9.10
C ASN A 84 -12.59 6.22 -7.62
N GLY A 85 -11.67 6.22 -6.67
CA GLY A 85 -11.95 6.31 -5.23
C GLY A 85 -12.84 5.21 -4.64
N TYR A 86 -13.26 4.22 -5.44
CA TYR A 86 -14.21 3.19 -5.09
C TYR A 86 -13.69 1.76 -5.29
N ARG A 87 -12.43 1.61 -5.70
CA ARG A 87 -11.84 0.26 -5.84
C ARG A 87 -11.63 -0.34 -4.47
N ASP A 88 -11.99 -1.59 -4.32
CA ASP A 88 -11.60 -2.34 -3.14
C ASP A 88 -10.09 -2.66 -3.16
N LEU A 89 -9.59 -3.13 -2.03
CA LEU A 89 -8.17 -3.39 -1.87
C LEU A 89 -7.69 -4.53 -2.81
N GLY A 90 -8.54 -5.54 -3.04
CA GLY A 90 -8.23 -6.63 -3.96
C GLY A 90 -8.05 -6.16 -5.40
N GLU A 91 -8.96 -5.31 -5.90
CA GLU A 91 -8.86 -4.71 -7.25
C GLU A 91 -7.59 -3.87 -7.41
N ILE A 92 -7.21 -3.10 -6.38
CA ILE A 92 -5.95 -2.33 -6.40
C ILE A 92 -4.75 -3.27 -6.53
N ILE A 93 -4.75 -4.37 -5.81
CA ILE A 93 -3.66 -5.34 -5.81
C ILE A 93 -3.59 -6.11 -7.14
N ASP A 94 -4.72 -6.47 -7.74
CA ASP A 94 -4.76 -7.09 -9.06
C ASP A 94 -4.07 -6.20 -10.09
N ILE A 95 -4.43 -4.93 -10.14
CA ILE A 95 -3.80 -3.97 -11.05
C ILE A 95 -2.31 -3.80 -10.73
N LEU A 96 -1.97 -3.65 -9.46
CA LEU A 96 -0.62 -3.33 -9.02
C LEU A 96 0.37 -4.46 -9.32
N SER A 97 -0.08 -5.71 -9.26
CA SER A 97 0.75 -6.89 -9.58
C SER A 97 1.21 -6.94 -11.03
N ASP A 98 0.49 -6.28 -11.94
CA ASP A 98 0.84 -6.20 -13.37
C ASP A 98 1.69 -4.96 -13.70
N LEU A 99 1.85 -4.02 -12.76
CA LEU A 99 2.58 -2.79 -13.00
C LEU A 99 4.08 -2.94 -12.71
N PRO A 100 4.95 -2.29 -13.51
CA PRO A 100 6.39 -2.35 -13.28
C PRO A 100 6.80 -1.57 -12.04
N LEU A 101 7.83 -2.07 -11.38
CA LEU A 101 8.55 -1.37 -10.32
C LEU A 101 9.47 -0.30 -10.92
N VAL A 102 9.75 0.75 -10.14
CA VAL A 102 10.71 1.82 -10.51
C VAL A 102 12.16 1.36 -10.40
N PHE A 103 12.43 0.44 -9.46
CA PHE A 103 13.74 -0.10 -9.14
C PHE A 103 13.59 -1.46 -8.46
N ASN A 104 14.66 -2.22 -8.43
CA ASN A 104 14.70 -3.52 -7.74
C ASN A 104 14.40 -3.37 -6.25
N PRO A 105 13.59 -4.27 -5.66
CA PRO A 105 13.27 -4.24 -4.24
C PRO A 105 14.51 -4.07 -3.37
N GLY A 106 14.45 -3.16 -2.42
CA GLY A 106 15.56 -2.86 -1.50
C GLY A 106 16.65 -1.94 -2.04
N SER A 107 16.72 -1.67 -3.36
CA SER A 107 17.84 -0.94 -3.96
C SER A 107 17.75 0.59 -3.81
N ASN A 108 16.56 1.14 -3.65
CA ASN A 108 16.33 2.58 -3.55
C ASN A 108 15.10 2.87 -2.68
N TRP A 109 14.72 4.14 -2.57
CA TRP A 109 13.56 4.61 -1.81
C TRP A 109 12.60 5.42 -2.69
N ARG A 110 11.29 5.16 -2.54
CA ARG A 110 10.24 5.96 -3.17
C ARG A 110 8.93 5.87 -2.41
N TYR A 111 8.39 7.02 -2.04
CA TYR A 111 7.05 7.11 -1.48
C TYR A 111 6.00 6.54 -2.45
N SER A 112 5.18 5.62 -1.96
CA SER A 112 4.38 4.75 -2.84
C SER A 112 3.13 4.18 -2.15
N VAL A 113 2.37 3.40 -2.90
CA VAL A 113 1.22 2.59 -2.46
C VAL A 113 1.59 1.42 -1.53
N ALA A 114 2.82 1.33 -1.06
CA ALA A 114 3.29 0.21 -0.22
C ALA A 114 2.42 -0.04 1.02
N THR A 115 1.78 1.00 1.58
CA THR A 115 0.88 0.85 2.73
C THR A 115 -0.41 0.11 2.36
N ASP A 116 -0.92 0.29 1.15
CA ASP A 116 -2.11 -0.40 0.65
C ASP A 116 -1.77 -1.89 0.44
N VAL A 117 -0.57 -2.18 -0.09
CA VAL A 117 -0.05 -3.55 -0.20
C VAL A 117 0.13 -4.20 1.17
N LEU A 118 0.62 -3.46 2.18
CA LEU A 118 0.68 -3.96 3.56
C LEU A 118 -0.72 -4.29 4.10
N ALA A 119 -1.70 -3.43 3.89
CA ALA A 119 -3.07 -3.69 4.33
C ALA A 119 -3.62 -4.99 3.73
N HIS A 120 -3.44 -5.20 2.42
CA HIS A 120 -3.81 -6.45 1.75
C HIS A 120 -3.08 -7.67 2.32
N LEU A 121 -1.77 -7.55 2.55
CA LEU A 121 -0.99 -8.62 3.18
C LEU A 121 -1.57 -9.00 4.55
N LEU A 122 -1.92 -8.02 5.38
CA LEU A 122 -2.51 -8.27 6.70
C LEU A 122 -3.87 -8.98 6.60
N GLU A 123 -4.72 -8.58 5.66
CA GLU A 123 -5.98 -9.28 5.38
C GLU A 123 -5.73 -10.73 4.94
N THR A 124 -4.72 -10.94 4.08
CA THR A 124 -4.38 -12.28 3.58
C THR A 124 -3.89 -13.21 4.70
N VAL A 125 -3.00 -12.75 5.58
CA VAL A 125 -2.43 -13.59 6.63
C VAL A 125 -3.38 -13.85 7.80
N THR A 126 -4.32 -12.93 8.05
CA THR A 126 -5.23 -13.04 9.20
C THR A 126 -6.64 -13.49 8.83
N GLN A 127 -6.99 -13.44 7.55
CA GLN A 127 -8.35 -13.70 7.04
C GLN A 127 -9.42 -12.77 7.66
N LYS A 128 -9.00 -11.57 8.09
CA LYS A 128 -9.86 -10.50 8.61
C LYS A 128 -9.71 -9.26 7.74
N THR A 129 -10.76 -8.47 7.65
CA THR A 129 -10.68 -7.17 6.99
C THR A 129 -9.77 -6.20 7.75
N ILE A 130 -9.15 -5.26 7.03
CA ILE A 130 -8.29 -4.25 7.67
C ILE A 130 -9.07 -3.41 8.70
N ASN A 131 -10.37 -3.20 8.48
CA ASN A 131 -11.23 -2.50 9.43
C ASN A 131 -11.41 -3.28 10.74
N GLU A 132 -11.65 -4.60 10.65
CA GLU A 132 -11.74 -5.46 11.83
C GLU A 132 -10.42 -5.49 12.60
N LEU A 133 -9.31 -5.70 11.90
CA LEU A 133 -7.97 -5.74 12.50
C LEU A 133 -7.63 -4.43 13.23
N LEU A 134 -7.85 -3.29 12.58
CA LEU A 134 -7.58 -1.99 13.19
C LEU A 134 -8.50 -1.73 14.39
N SER A 135 -9.77 -2.10 14.28
CA SER A 135 -10.72 -1.95 15.38
C SER A 135 -10.32 -2.80 16.58
N GLU A 136 -10.02 -4.09 16.37
CA GLU A 136 -9.67 -5.02 17.45
C GLU A 136 -8.31 -4.70 18.07
N CYS A 137 -7.31 -4.42 17.23
CA CYS A 137 -5.92 -4.34 17.68
C CYS A 137 -5.46 -2.94 18.09
N ILE A 138 -6.10 -1.89 17.55
CA ILE A 138 -5.65 -0.50 17.72
C ILE A 138 -6.76 0.39 18.26
N PHE A 139 -7.90 0.52 17.55
CA PHE A 139 -8.87 1.57 17.85
C PHE A 139 -9.58 1.33 19.18
N ASN A 140 -10.10 0.13 19.43
CA ASN A 140 -10.80 -0.20 20.66
C ASN A 140 -9.86 -0.16 21.88
N PRO A 141 -8.69 -0.83 21.88
CA PRO A 141 -7.77 -0.79 23.02
C PRO A 141 -7.29 0.61 23.38
N LEU A 142 -7.10 1.48 22.38
CA LEU A 142 -6.63 2.86 22.57
C LEU A 142 -7.78 3.87 22.68
N GLN A 143 -9.02 3.41 22.68
CA GLN A 143 -10.23 4.27 22.74
C GLN A 143 -10.27 5.35 21.65
N MET A 144 -9.82 5.02 20.45
CA MET A 144 -9.78 5.93 19.30
C MET A 144 -11.16 6.01 18.62
N ILE A 145 -12.15 6.52 19.36
CA ILE A 145 -13.58 6.49 18.98
C ILE A 145 -13.94 7.31 17.72
N ASP A 146 -13.08 8.24 17.33
CA ASP A 146 -13.26 9.08 16.15
C ASP A 146 -12.37 8.65 14.96
N THR A 147 -11.80 7.44 15.02
CA THR A 147 -10.93 6.91 13.95
C THR A 147 -11.57 5.70 13.29
N GLY A 148 -11.67 5.73 11.97
CA GLY A 148 -12.30 4.63 11.20
C GLY A 148 -12.30 4.93 9.70
N PHE A 149 -12.92 4.04 8.93
CA PHE A 149 -13.06 4.18 7.47
C PHE A 149 -14.35 4.90 7.06
N THR A 150 -15.32 5.00 7.96
CA THR A 150 -16.61 5.65 7.74
C THR A 150 -16.91 6.62 8.86
N VAL A 151 -17.66 7.68 8.54
CA VAL A 151 -18.13 8.64 9.53
C VAL A 151 -19.63 8.46 9.72
N GLU A 152 -20.06 8.18 10.93
CA GLU A 152 -21.46 8.07 11.27
C GLU A 152 -22.21 9.37 11.01
N MET A 153 -23.51 9.28 10.63
CA MET A 153 -24.34 10.44 10.28
C MET A 153 -24.32 11.54 11.36
N ASN A 154 -24.33 11.16 12.63
CA ASN A 154 -24.30 12.11 13.76
C ASN A 154 -22.99 12.89 13.86
N ASN A 155 -21.90 12.35 13.32
CA ASN A 155 -20.55 12.93 13.36
C ASN A 155 -20.19 13.72 12.11
N GLN A 156 -21.00 13.70 11.05
CA GLN A 156 -20.72 14.40 9.80
C GLN A 156 -20.42 15.90 9.98
N LYS A 157 -21.10 16.56 10.92
CA LYS A 157 -20.89 17.98 11.23
C LYS A 157 -19.50 18.28 11.84
N ARG A 158 -18.79 17.24 12.31
CA ARG A 158 -17.44 17.35 12.89
C ARG A 158 -16.34 17.14 11.84
N ILE A 159 -16.68 16.73 10.62
CA ILE A 159 -15.71 16.55 9.54
C ILE A 159 -15.12 17.91 9.19
N MET A 160 -13.78 17.96 9.24
CA MET A 160 -13.04 19.16 8.83
C MET A 160 -13.10 19.29 7.30
N GLN A 161 -13.31 20.51 6.84
CA GLN A 161 -13.23 20.79 5.41
C GLN A 161 -11.76 20.74 4.95
N VAL A 162 -11.49 19.90 3.94
CA VAL A 162 -10.16 19.78 3.33
C VAL A 162 -10.11 20.71 2.11
N TYR A 163 -9.09 21.57 2.06
CA TYR A 163 -8.85 22.46 0.94
C TYR A 163 -7.70 21.91 0.08
N GLY A 164 -7.96 21.73 -1.20
CA GLY A 164 -6.92 21.39 -2.19
C GLY A 164 -6.44 22.65 -2.92
N VAL A 165 -5.21 22.63 -3.39
CA VAL A 165 -4.71 23.64 -4.32
C VAL A 165 -5.40 23.41 -5.66
N ARG A 166 -6.15 24.39 -6.18
CA ARG A 166 -6.57 24.38 -7.58
C ARG A 166 -5.31 24.44 -8.44
N SER A 167 -5.16 23.51 -9.38
CA SER A 167 -4.12 23.66 -10.40
C SER A 167 -4.33 25.01 -11.07
N LEU A 168 -3.34 25.89 -10.96
CA LEU A 168 -3.28 27.08 -11.81
C LEU A 168 -3.00 26.54 -13.22
N SER A 169 -4.07 26.45 -14.02
CA SER A 169 -4.00 26.19 -15.47
C SER A 169 -3.34 27.36 -16.18
#